data_6c377fefc94439c35642ba2a7bd412a5
#
_entry.id   6c377fefc94439c35642ba2a7bd412a5
#
_cell.length_a   1.000
_cell.length_b   1.000
_cell.length_c   1.000
_cell.angle_alpha   90.00
_cell.angle_beta   90.00
_cell.angle_gamma   90.00
#
_symmetry.space_group_name_H-M   'P 1'
#
loop_
_entity.id
_entity.type
_entity.pdbx_description
1 polymer ?
#
loop_
_entity_poly.entity_id
_entity_poly.type
_entity_poly.pdbx_seq_one_letter_code
_entity_poly.pdbx_strand_id
1 'polypeptide(L)'
;GVEVSRGQDYTFVVFKDKAFFAGDSSVITPQGQETLSIFCDTIAPDANKLSQVNVMGHTAQADPERANNPRNDRILSVMRAAEVCLFIQGRGIISPDKLVSIGYGQFHPIADNATSEGRANNRRVEILLIDEGAEIRNINEYFEEYYSGANADKTIVTDGVPENIKAEEAGGNAAP
;
A
#
# COMPACT_ATOMS: atom_id res chain seq x y z
N GLY A 1 4.73 -8.98 1.89
CA GLY A 1 5.46 -7.99 2.65
C GLY A 1 4.90 -6.60 2.46
N VAL A 2 5.16 -5.74 3.40
CA VAL A 2 4.80 -4.31 3.36
C VAL A 2 6.08 -3.50 3.21
N GLU A 3 6.12 -2.60 2.24
CA GLU A 3 7.23 -1.66 2.06
C GLU A 3 6.76 -0.25 2.44
N VAL A 4 7.55 0.47 3.21
CA VAL A 4 7.27 1.84 3.64
C VAL A 4 8.43 2.74 3.26
N SER A 5 8.11 3.87 2.65
CA SER A 5 9.10 4.90 2.29
C SER A 5 8.62 6.27 2.74
N ARG A 6 9.46 7.00 3.44
CA ARG A 6 9.22 8.39 3.81
C ARG A 6 9.85 9.32 2.79
N GLY A 7 9.02 10.13 2.13
CA GLY A 7 9.46 11.27 1.32
C GLY A 7 9.33 12.58 2.09
N GLN A 8 9.48 13.70 1.37
CA GLN A 8 9.21 15.01 1.92
C GLN A 8 7.69 15.22 1.99
N ASP A 9 7.15 15.42 3.19
CA ASP A 9 5.74 15.71 3.45
C ASP A 9 4.76 14.56 3.08
N TYR A 10 5.24 13.33 2.90
CA TYR A 10 4.39 12.17 2.66
C TYR A 10 5.04 10.85 3.08
N THR A 11 4.21 9.83 3.23
CA THR A 11 4.62 8.43 3.40
C THR A 11 3.97 7.59 2.32
N PHE A 12 4.76 6.76 1.65
CA PHE A 12 4.29 5.84 0.62
C PHE A 12 4.42 4.40 1.11
N VAL A 13 3.32 3.64 1.04
CA VAL A 13 3.23 2.28 1.55
C VAL A 13 2.78 1.35 0.45
N VAL A 14 3.46 0.21 0.27
CA VAL A 14 3.11 -0.81 -0.72
C VAL A 14 2.80 -2.13 -0.04
N PHE A 15 1.61 -2.65 -0.30
CA PHE A 15 1.16 -3.98 0.11
C PHE A 15 1.14 -4.90 -1.10
N LYS A 16 1.97 -5.94 -1.09
CA LYS A 16 2.00 -6.96 -2.16
C LYS A 16 0.86 -7.95 -1.99
N ASP A 17 0.13 -8.19 -3.07
CA ASP A 17 -1.16 -8.89 -3.12
C ASP A 17 -1.14 -10.35 -2.60
N LYS A 18 -0.04 -11.07 -2.70
CA LYS A 18 0.01 -12.53 -2.57
C LYS A 18 -0.58 -13.10 -1.26
N ALA A 19 -0.66 -12.29 -0.22
CA ALA A 19 -1.25 -12.65 1.07
C ALA A 19 -2.46 -11.77 1.44
N PHE A 20 -2.75 -10.75 0.66
CA PHE A 20 -3.67 -9.67 1.03
C PHE A 20 -5.11 -9.90 0.55
N PHE A 21 -5.26 -10.42 -0.68
CA PHE A 21 -6.58 -10.75 -1.24
C PHE A 21 -6.66 -12.20 -1.62
N ALA A 22 -7.86 -12.77 -1.54
CA ALA A 22 -8.17 -14.04 -2.21
C ALA A 22 -8.05 -13.87 -3.73
N GLY A 23 -7.62 -14.93 -4.45
CA GLY A 23 -7.36 -14.86 -5.90
C GLY A 23 -8.54 -14.29 -6.67
N ASP A 24 -8.28 -13.40 -7.63
CA ASP A 24 -9.24 -12.68 -8.47
C ASP A 24 -10.43 -12.04 -7.71
N SER A 25 -10.23 -11.74 -6.43
CA SER A 25 -11.24 -11.20 -5.52
C SER A 25 -10.75 -9.90 -4.88
N SER A 26 -11.68 -9.08 -4.41
CA SER A 26 -11.41 -7.94 -3.54
C SER A 26 -11.58 -8.26 -2.05
N VAL A 27 -11.90 -9.51 -1.70
CA VAL A 27 -12.04 -9.94 -0.30
C VAL A 27 -10.68 -9.99 0.36
N ILE A 28 -10.51 -9.20 1.41
CA ILE A 28 -9.28 -9.16 2.20
C ILE A 28 -9.17 -10.44 3.02
N THR A 29 -8.04 -11.14 2.91
CA THR A 29 -7.77 -12.36 3.68
C THR A 29 -7.60 -12.05 5.17
N PRO A 30 -7.74 -13.04 6.08
CA PRO A 30 -7.44 -12.85 7.50
C PRO A 30 -6.03 -12.27 7.73
N GLN A 31 -5.03 -12.73 6.98
CA GLN A 31 -3.66 -12.18 7.04
C GLN A 31 -3.60 -10.73 6.55
N GLY A 32 -4.34 -10.38 5.50
CA GLY A 32 -4.46 -9.00 5.03
C GLY A 32 -5.11 -8.09 6.06
N GLN A 33 -6.14 -8.57 6.75
CA GLN A 33 -6.81 -7.83 7.84
C GLN A 33 -5.87 -7.59 9.03
N GLU A 34 -5.09 -8.59 9.42
CA GLU A 34 -4.08 -8.46 10.46
C GLU A 34 -3.02 -7.42 10.08
N THR A 35 -2.49 -7.50 8.85
CA THR A 35 -1.52 -6.53 8.33
C THR A 35 -2.08 -5.11 8.32
N LEU A 36 -3.33 -4.93 7.89
CA LEU A 36 -4.00 -3.61 7.93
C LEU A 36 -4.25 -3.13 9.35
N SER A 37 -4.58 -4.03 10.28
CA SER A 37 -4.75 -3.65 11.70
C SER A 37 -3.47 -3.08 12.28
N ILE A 38 -2.34 -3.76 12.05
CA ILE A 38 -1.02 -3.30 12.49
C ILE A 38 -0.65 -1.97 11.82
N PHE A 39 -0.90 -1.85 10.52
CA PHE A 39 -0.71 -0.58 9.81
C PHE A 39 -1.52 0.55 10.45
N CYS A 40 -2.80 0.35 10.70
CA CYS A 40 -3.67 1.34 11.34
C CYS A 40 -3.19 1.70 12.75
N ASP A 41 -2.79 0.71 13.55
CA ASP A 41 -2.27 0.95 14.90
C ASP A 41 -0.95 1.75 14.86
N THR A 42 -0.11 1.49 13.86
CA THR A 42 1.16 2.20 13.66
C THR A 42 0.94 3.67 13.30
N ILE A 43 -0.02 3.98 12.44
CA ILE A 43 -0.27 5.37 12.01
C ILE A 43 -1.20 6.15 12.96
N ALA A 44 -1.95 5.47 13.82
CA ALA A 44 -2.96 6.09 14.68
C ALA A 44 -2.46 7.29 15.52
N PRO A 45 -1.24 7.27 16.11
CA PRO A 45 -0.72 8.40 16.87
C PRO A 45 -0.57 9.69 16.07
N ASP A 46 -0.33 9.57 14.77
CA ASP A 46 -0.07 10.70 13.86
C ASP A 46 -1.18 10.89 12.80
N ALA A 47 -2.24 10.11 12.86
CA ALA A 47 -3.32 10.13 11.86
C ALA A 47 -4.01 11.50 11.75
N ASN A 48 -4.08 12.26 12.84
CA ASN A 48 -4.61 13.62 12.84
C ASN A 48 -3.72 14.64 12.11
N LYS A 49 -2.46 14.28 11.84
CA LYS A 49 -1.50 15.11 11.08
C LYS A 49 -1.52 14.82 9.57
N LEU A 50 -2.46 14.01 9.11
CA LEU A 50 -2.64 13.69 7.69
C LEU A 50 -3.71 14.60 7.08
N SER A 51 -3.44 15.12 5.89
CA SER A 51 -4.42 15.90 5.11
C SER A 51 -5.23 15.01 4.17
N GLN A 52 -4.62 13.98 3.60
CA GLN A 52 -5.25 13.07 2.65
C GLN A 52 -4.58 11.71 2.66
N VAL A 53 -5.38 10.67 2.45
CA VAL A 53 -4.94 9.29 2.30
C VAL A 53 -5.53 8.72 1.01
N ASN A 54 -4.67 8.42 0.05
CA ASN A 54 -5.05 7.81 -1.22
C ASN A 54 -4.72 6.33 -1.19
N VAL A 55 -5.72 5.49 -1.39
CA VAL A 55 -5.58 4.04 -1.53
C VAL A 55 -5.70 3.69 -3.00
N MET A 56 -4.66 3.08 -3.57
CA MET A 56 -4.51 2.83 -5.00
C MET A 56 -4.39 1.33 -5.27
N GLY A 57 -5.34 0.79 -6.03
CA GLY A 57 -5.36 -0.60 -6.43
C GLY A 57 -4.77 -0.82 -7.82
N HIS A 58 -3.95 -1.85 -7.96
CA HIS A 58 -3.31 -2.27 -9.21
C HIS A 58 -3.53 -3.75 -9.49
N THR A 59 -3.72 -4.08 -10.76
CA THR A 59 -3.79 -5.44 -11.27
C THR A 59 -2.56 -5.75 -12.13
N ALA A 60 -2.29 -7.04 -12.36
CA ALA A 60 -1.33 -7.46 -13.35
C ALA A 60 -2.05 -7.77 -14.67
N GLN A 61 -1.37 -7.58 -15.79
CA GLN A 61 -1.82 -8.16 -17.06
C GLN A 61 -1.60 -9.67 -17.00
N ALA A 62 -2.70 -10.44 -17.05
CA ALA A 62 -2.66 -11.89 -16.86
C ALA A 62 -2.01 -12.64 -18.02
N ASP A 63 -2.28 -12.18 -19.26
CA ASP A 63 -1.69 -12.69 -20.50
C ASP A 63 -0.73 -11.64 -21.04
N PRO A 64 0.59 -11.94 -21.21
CA PRO A 64 1.56 -10.96 -21.71
C PRO A 64 1.22 -10.40 -23.10
N GLU A 65 0.52 -11.19 -23.92
CA GLU A 65 0.17 -10.84 -25.30
C GLU A 65 -1.18 -10.14 -25.45
N ARG A 66 -1.97 -10.12 -24.37
CA ARG A 66 -3.33 -9.60 -24.42
C ARG A 66 -3.72 -8.85 -23.15
N ALA A 67 -4.25 -7.65 -23.34
CA ALA A 67 -4.81 -6.85 -22.23
C ALA A 67 -5.97 -7.59 -21.53
N ASN A 68 -6.10 -7.40 -20.23
CA ASN A 68 -7.23 -7.86 -19.44
C ASN A 68 -8.55 -7.28 -19.99
N ASN A 69 -9.68 -7.97 -19.71
CA ASN A 69 -10.98 -7.39 -19.97
C ASN A 69 -11.10 -6.02 -19.27
N PRO A 70 -11.37 -4.92 -19.99
CA PRO A 70 -11.29 -3.57 -19.43
C PRO A 70 -12.23 -3.35 -18.24
N ARG A 71 -13.45 -3.90 -18.30
CA ARG A 71 -14.42 -3.75 -17.23
C ARG A 71 -13.98 -4.50 -15.96
N ASN A 72 -13.63 -5.77 -16.10
CA ASN A 72 -13.23 -6.59 -14.96
C ASN A 72 -11.96 -6.05 -14.30
N ASP A 73 -11.02 -5.61 -15.11
CA ASP A 73 -9.75 -5.04 -14.66
C ASP A 73 -9.95 -3.76 -13.82
N ARG A 74 -10.76 -2.83 -14.34
CA ARG A 74 -11.09 -1.60 -13.61
C ARG A 74 -11.86 -1.87 -12.33
N ILE A 75 -12.88 -2.71 -12.40
CA ILE A 75 -13.70 -3.03 -11.22
C ILE A 75 -12.84 -3.70 -10.15
N LEU A 76 -12.01 -4.70 -10.50
CA LEU A 76 -11.19 -5.40 -9.52
C LEU A 76 -10.21 -4.44 -8.82
N SER A 77 -9.53 -3.58 -9.57
CA SER A 77 -8.56 -2.66 -9.01
C SER A 77 -9.20 -1.62 -8.07
N VAL A 78 -10.33 -1.05 -8.46
CA VAL A 78 -11.03 -0.06 -7.61
C VAL A 78 -11.70 -0.71 -6.40
N MET A 79 -12.24 -1.92 -6.54
CA MET A 79 -12.86 -2.64 -5.43
C MET A 79 -11.83 -3.02 -4.37
N ARG A 80 -10.64 -3.46 -4.76
CA ARG A 80 -9.53 -3.72 -3.83
C ARG A 80 -9.12 -2.47 -3.06
N ALA A 81 -8.98 -1.35 -3.74
CA ALA A 81 -8.71 -0.07 -3.08
C ALA A 81 -9.85 0.33 -2.13
N ALA A 82 -11.10 0.15 -2.55
CA ALA A 82 -12.27 0.48 -1.75
C ALA A 82 -12.37 -0.38 -0.48
N GLU A 83 -12.12 -1.69 -0.56
CA GLU A 83 -12.13 -2.58 0.60
C GLU A 83 -11.06 -2.21 1.65
N VAL A 84 -9.86 -1.86 1.20
CA VAL A 84 -8.80 -1.35 2.09
C VAL A 84 -9.21 -0.02 2.71
N CYS A 85 -9.79 0.88 1.91
CA CYS A 85 -10.29 2.17 2.37
C CYS A 85 -11.39 2.00 3.43
N LEU A 86 -12.33 1.09 3.21
CA LEU A 86 -13.41 0.76 4.16
C LEU A 86 -12.86 0.18 5.46
N PHE A 87 -11.83 -0.66 5.37
CA PHE A 87 -11.16 -1.19 6.56
C PHE A 87 -10.55 -0.06 7.41
N ILE A 88 -9.80 0.85 6.77
CA ILE A 88 -9.19 2.01 7.45
C ILE A 88 -10.28 2.92 8.03
N GLN A 89 -11.33 3.18 7.28
CA GLN A 89 -12.47 4.00 7.72
C GLN A 89 -13.13 3.39 8.97
N GLY A 90 -13.32 2.07 8.97
CA GLY A 90 -13.90 1.34 10.09
C GLY A 90 -13.09 1.42 11.39
N ARG A 91 -11.79 1.71 11.30
CA ARG A 91 -10.91 1.92 12.48
C ARG A 91 -11.14 3.29 13.15
N GLY A 92 -11.76 4.24 12.45
CA GLY A 92 -12.11 5.55 13.03
C GLY A 92 -10.92 6.46 13.34
N ILE A 93 -9.72 6.15 12.83
CA ILE A 93 -8.49 6.92 13.09
C ILE A 93 -8.27 8.07 12.10
N ILE A 94 -8.92 8.00 10.95
CA ILE A 94 -8.85 9.01 9.87
C ILE A 94 -10.27 9.44 9.52
N SER A 95 -10.47 10.75 9.39
CA SER A 95 -11.76 11.30 8.96
C SER A 95 -12.11 10.80 7.54
N PRO A 96 -13.34 10.29 7.30
CA PRO A 96 -13.73 9.71 6.02
C PRO A 96 -13.54 10.63 4.80
N ASP A 97 -13.66 11.93 4.98
CA ASP A 97 -13.47 12.94 3.92
C ASP A 97 -12.02 13.03 3.42
N LYS A 98 -11.07 12.50 4.20
CA LYS A 98 -9.64 12.43 3.81
C LYS A 98 -9.28 11.16 3.04
N LEU A 99 -10.18 10.16 3.00
CA LEU A 99 -9.93 8.87 2.36
C LEU A 99 -10.38 8.88 0.90
N VAL A 100 -9.50 8.43 0.00
CA VAL A 100 -9.77 8.35 -1.45
C VAL A 100 -9.36 6.97 -1.95
N SER A 101 -10.25 6.33 -2.72
CA SER A 101 -9.99 5.04 -3.41
C SER A 101 -9.78 5.27 -4.89
N ILE A 102 -8.69 4.71 -5.45
CA ILE A 102 -8.32 4.86 -6.86
C ILE A 102 -8.02 3.48 -7.45
N GLY A 103 -8.60 3.17 -8.60
CA GLY A 103 -8.31 1.95 -9.35
C GLY A 103 -7.54 2.25 -10.64
N TYR A 104 -6.29 1.81 -10.71
CA TYR A 104 -5.43 2.01 -11.89
C TYR A 104 -5.53 0.88 -12.91
N GLY A 105 -6.10 -0.28 -12.55
CA GLY A 105 -6.07 -1.46 -13.41
C GLY A 105 -4.65 -1.95 -13.65
N GLN A 106 -4.41 -2.51 -14.84
CA GLN A 106 -3.12 -3.07 -15.27
C GLN A 106 -2.11 -2.02 -15.78
N PHE A 107 -2.47 -0.73 -15.80
CA PHE A 107 -1.79 0.29 -16.59
C PHE A 107 -0.59 0.96 -15.90
N HIS A 108 -0.27 0.58 -14.67
CA HIS A 108 0.90 1.04 -13.92
C HIS A 108 1.79 -0.13 -13.47
N PRO A 109 2.31 -0.95 -14.41
CA PRO A 109 3.18 -2.07 -14.06
C PRO A 109 4.50 -1.56 -13.50
N ILE A 110 5.04 -2.24 -12.49
CA ILE A 110 6.36 -1.99 -11.91
C ILE A 110 7.35 -3.13 -12.20
N ALA A 111 6.87 -4.21 -12.82
CA ALA A 111 7.64 -5.37 -13.21
C ALA A 111 7.10 -5.98 -14.50
N ASP A 112 7.87 -6.89 -15.09
CA ASP A 112 7.51 -7.57 -16.34
C ASP A 112 6.34 -8.55 -16.13
N ASN A 113 5.24 -8.34 -16.84
CA ASN A 113 4.08 -9.23 -16.83
C ASN A 113 4.32 -10.60 -17.51
N ALA A 114 5.41 -10.77 -18.25
CA ALA A 114 5.78 -12.06 -18.84
C ALA A 114 6.11 -13.12 -17.77
N THR A 115 6.61 -12.69 -16.61
CA THR A 115 6.96 -13.59 -15.52
C THR A 115 5.88 -13.65 -14.44
N SER A 116 5.75 -14.80 -13.77
CA SER A 116 4.82 -14.94 -12.64
C SER A 116 5.20 -14.05 -11.45
N GLU A 117 6.51 -13.86 -11.23
CA GLU A 117 7.04 -12.97 -10.19
C GLU A 117 6.70 -11.50 -10.52
N GLY A 118 6.92 -11.06 -11.76
CA GLY A 118 6.58 -9.71 -12.20
C GLY A 118 5.07 -9.43 -12.06
N ARG A 119 4.22 -10.37 -12.47
CA ARG A 119 2.77 -10.25 -12.25
C ARG A 119 2.41 -10.19 -10.76
N ALA A 120 3.09 -10.94 -9.89
CA ALA A 120 2.88 -10.87 -8.45
C ALA A 120 3.27 -9.50 -7.87
N ASN A 121 4.33 -8.89 -8.37
CA ASN A 121 4.73 -7.54 -7.98
C ASN A 121 3.76 -6.47 -8.50
N ASN A 122 3.20 -6.66 -9.70
CA ASN A 122 2.24 -5.72 -10.29
C ASN A 122 0.88 -5.75 -9.55
N ARG A 123 0.47 -6.90 -9.02
CA ARG A 123 -0.72 -7.00 -8.14
C ARG A 123 -0.38 -6.45 -6.77
N ARG A 124 -0.81 -5.23 -6.49
CA ARG A 124 -0.51 -4.53 -5.24
C ARG A 124 -1.57 -3.50 -4.90
N VAL A 125 -1.58 -3.11 -3.65
CA VAL A 125 -2.24 -1.90 -3.18
C VAL A 125 -1.17 -0.96 -2.63
N GLU A 126 -1.26 0.29 -3.01
CA GLU A 126 -0.42 1.36 -2.50
C GLU A 126 -1.24 2.33 -1.66
N ILE A 127 -0.66 2.86 -0.60
CA ILE A 127 -1.28 3.90 0.22
C ILE A 127 -0.33 5.09 0.27
N LEU A 128 -0.82 6.24 -0.17
CA LEU A 128 -0.13 7.52 -0.08
C LEU A 128 -0.73 8.34 1.06
N LEU A 129 0.06 8.55 2.10
CA LEU A 129 -0.29 9.38 3.26
C LEU A 129 0.34 10.75 3.07
N ILE A 130 -0.48 11.79 2.91
CA ILE A 130 -0.01 13.18 2.71
C ILE A 130 -0.15 13.92 4.03
N ASP A 131 0.94 14.56 4.48
CA ASP A 131 0.98 15.30 5.72
C ASP A 131 0.13 16.58 5.65
N GLU A 132 -0.38 17.02 6.79
CA GLU A 132 -1.10 18.28 6.91
C GLU A 132 -0.18 19.45 6.56
N GLY A 133 -0.71 20.41 5.80
CA GLY A 133 0.05 21.58 5.34
C GLY A 133 0.95 21.34 4.13
N ALA A 134 1.10 20.10 3.68
CA ALA A 134 1.82 19.78 2.45
C ALA A 134 1.02 20.18 1.21
N GLU A 135 1.73 20.59 0.15
CA GLU A 135 1.13 20.71 -1.18
C GLU A 135 0.78 19.33 -1.71
N ILE A 136 -0.45 19.14 -2.19
CA ILE A 136 -0.87 17.90 -2.86
C ILE A 136 -0.44 18.00 -4.31
N ARG A 137 0.54 17.18 -4.69
CA ARG A 137 1.13 17.12 -6.02
C ARG A 137 0.38 16.13 -6.92
N ASN A 138 0.74 16.11 -8.21
CA ASN A 138 0.30 15.05 -9.11
C ASN A 138 0.76 13.68 -8.57
N ILE A 139 -0.15 12.71 -8.55
CA ILE A 139 0.12 11.40 -7.95
C ILE A 139 1.30 10.67 -8.62
N ASN A 140 1.54 10.91 -9.91
CA ASN A 140 2.67 10.33 -10.63
C ASN A 140 4.03 10.79 -10.10
N GLU A 141 4.14 12.00 -9.54
CA GLU A 141 5.38 12.48 -8.94
C GLU A 141 5.78 11.65 -7.73
N TYR A 142 4.81 11.25 -6.90
CA TYR A 142 5.05 10.34 -5.77
C TYR A 142 5.47 8.95 -6.23
N PHE A 143 4.88 8.42 -7.29
CA PHE A 143 5.29 7.14 -7.90
C PHE A 143 6.73 7.21 -8.39
N GLU A 144 7.10 8.24 -9.14
CA GLU A 144 8.44 8.43 -9.64
C GLU A 144 9.47 8.49 -8.53
N GLU A 145 9.22 9.27 -7.48
CA GLU A 145 10.10 9.36 -6.32
C GLU A 145 10.26 8.01 -5.61
N TYR A 146 9.18 7.28 -5.41
CA TYR A 146 9.23 5.98 -4.74
C TYR A 146 9.96 4.93 -5.58
N TYR A 147 9.60 4.75 -6.84
CA TYR A 147 10.14 3.69 -7.70
C TYR A 147 11.50 4.00 -8.29
N SER A 148 11.90 5.25 -8.41
CA SER A 148 13.26 5.64 -8.82
C SER A 148 14.29 5.50 -7.69
N GLY A 149 13.84 5.29 -6.44
CA GLY A 149 14.71 5.23 -5.28
C GLY A 149 15.22 6.60 -4.80
N ALA A 150 14.57 7.69 -5.22
CA ALA A 150 14.90 9.06 -4.76
C ALA A 150 14.72 9.21 -3.24
N ASN A 151 13.80 8.44 -2.64
CA ASN A 151 13.63 8.37 -1.19
C ASN A 151 14.58 7.30 -0.61
N ALA A 152 15.57 7.73 0.15
CA ALA A 152 16.66 6.87 0.64
C ALA A 152 16.21 5.82 1.68
N ASP A 153 15.11 6.07 2.38
CA ASP A 153 14.68 5.25 3.52
C ASP A 153 13.45 4.39 3.15
N LYS A 154 13.72 3.22 2.53
CA LYS A 154 12.71 2.17 2.40
C LYS A 154 12.87 1.18 3.55
N THR A 155 11.82 1.06 4.35
CA THR A 155 11.74 0.04 5.40
C THR A 155 10.85 -1.10 4.92
N ILE A 156 11.38 -2.32 4.94
CA ILE A 156 10.60 -3.53 4.71
C ILE A 156 10.00 -3.94 6.06
N VAL A 157 8.69 -4.05 6.10
CA VAL A 157 7.95 -4.52 7.27
C VAL A 157 7.57 -5.97 7.02
N THR A 158 8.18 -6.89 7.75
CA THR A 158 7.79 -8.30 7.76
C THR A 158 6.92 -8.57 8.99
N ASP A 159 5.84 -9.32 8.81
CA ASP A 159 4.92 -9.70 9.90
C ASP A 159 4.31 -8.51 10.66
N GLY A 160 4.18 -7.38 9.98
CA GLY A 160 3.55 -6.18 10.52
C GLY A 160 4.39 -5.37 11.51
N VAL A 161 5.63 -5.75 11.81
CA VAL A 161 6.55 -4.99 12.67
C VAL A 161 7.77 -4.56 11.85
N PRO A 162 8.13 -3.28 11.84
CA PRO A 162 9.36 -2.81 11.20
C PRO A 162 10.60 -3.54 11.74
N GLU A 163 11.50 -3.99 10.86
CA GLU A 163 12.71 -4.73 11.27
C GLU A 163 13.60 -3.94 12.24
N ASN A 164 13.65 -2.61 12.10
CA ASN A 164 14.37 -1.75 13.01
C ASN A 164 13.81 -1.78 14.43
N ILE A 165 12.49 -1.95 14.60
CA ILE A 165 11.86 -2.08 15.93
C ILE A 165 12.11 -3.45 16.52
N LYS A 166 12.08 -4.52 15.70
CA LYS A 166 12.44 -5.89 16.16
C LYS A 166 13.88 -5.98 16.70
N ALA A 167 14.81 -5.23 16.12
CA ALA A 167 16.20 -5.21 16.53
C ALA A 167 16.40 -4.50 17.90
N GLU A 168 15.62 -3.47 18.20
CA GLU A 168 15.66 -2.76 19.50
C GLU A 168 15.09 -3.61 20.65
N GLU A 169 14.01 -4.36 20.40
CA GLU A 169 13.45 -5.27 21.41
C GLU A 169 14.37 -6.45 21.72
N ALA A 170 15.12 -6.96 20.73
CA ALA A 170 16.09 -8.03 20.93
C ALA A 170 17.38 -7.58 21.64
N GLY A 171 17.69 -6.28 21.62
CA GLY A 171 18.86 -5.69 22.31
C GLY A 171 18.59 -5.24 23.75
N GLY A 172 17.35 -5.24 24.19
CA GLY A 172 16.92 -4.66 25.48
C GLY A 172 17.03 -5.57 26.71
N ASN A 173 17.59 -6.77 26.59
CA ASN A 173 17.67 -7.70 27.73
C ASN A 173 19.11 -8.16 28.04
N ALA A 174 20.00 -7.19 28.21
CA ALA A 174 21.30 -7.41 28.84
C ALA A 174 21.53 -6.33 29.91
N ALA A 175 20.96 -6.54 31.07
CA ALA A 175 21.38 -5.88 32.30
C ALA A 175 21.78 -6.94 33.32
N PRO A 176 22.82 -6.67 34.14
CA PRO A 176 23.55 -7.63 34.96
C PRO A 176 22.77 -8.19 36.12
#